data_36d52ae78ed09283817c71f1339b78d3
#
_entry.id   36d52ae78ed09283817c71f1339b78d3
#
_cell.length_a   1.000
_cell.length_b   1.000
_cell.length_c   1.000
_cell.angle_alpha   90.00
_cell.angle_beta   90.00
_cell.angle_gamma   90.00
#
_symmetry.space_group_name_H-M   'P 1'
#
loop_
_entity.id
_entity.type
_entity.pdbx_description
1 polymer ?
#
loop_
_entity_poly.entity_id
_entity_poly.type
_entity_poly.pdbx_seq_one_letter_code
_entity_poly.pdbx_strand_id
1 'polypeptide(L)'
;MWSLFKKKNGKLIDLNDYTLSGGGKLGESYVHRTNPNVLLKLYPQNLEAMGREEYERACKVFELGVPSPEPGELVHTGDGRIGILFKRIAGKKSYARALADNPEHLEEYAATFARMSKELHAIRPKAGTFPKIKYQYKAAIALNPYLNGKEKEAVLRFIDGLPDADTALHGDLHQGNIIFTEDGKQYFIDLSEFCTGSPLFDLGIMMIQTCWLPEEEERELYHIGLDTSKAFWKAFVRAYFGPDASLEEVQAQLRPYAFLRILTIERSLGSPRMEIRPALHELIGI
;
A
#
# COMPACT_ATOMS: atom_id res chain seq x y z
N MET A 1 -11.93 -20.96 19.27
CA MET A 1 -10.58 -21.05 19.83
C MET A 1 -9.74 -21.88 18.87
N TRP A 2 -9.12 -21.24 17.86
CA TRP A 2 -8.30 -21.90 16.85
C TRP A 2 -6.89 -22.10 17.42
N SER A 3 -6.41 -23.33 17.36
CA SER A 3 -5.15 -23.81 18.01
C SER A 3 -3.92 -23.05 17.50
N LEU A 4 -3.13 -22.53 18.42
CA LEU A 4 -1.91 -21.73 18.27
C LEU A 4 -0.65 -22.53 17.82
N PHE A 5 -0.80 -23.63 17.08
CA PHE A 5 0.33 -24.38 16.52
C PHE A 5 0.13 -24.61 15.01
N LYS A 6 0.28 -23.55 14.19
CA LYS A 6 0.45 -23.74 12.74
C LYS A 6 1.82 -24.36 12.47
N LYS A 7 1.82 -25.55 11.85
CA LYS A 7 3.03 -26.24 11.38
C LYS A 7 3.88 -25.28 10.53
N LYS A 8 5.19 -25.24 10.76
CA LYS A 8 6.18 -24.45 9.99
C LYS A 8 6.21 -24.80 8.49
N ASN A 9 5.65 -25.94 8.09
CA ASN A 9 5.49 -26.36 6.70
C ASN A 9 4.02 -26.22 6.31
N GLY A 10 3.69 -25.28 5.43
CA GLY A 10 2.36 -25.10 4.88
C GLY A 10 1.85 -26.35 4.15
N LYS A 11 0.53 -26.44 3.93
CA LYS A 11 -0.14 -27.52 3.20
C LYS A 11 0.31 -27.50 1.72
N LEU A 12 0.60 -28.68 1.16
CA LEU A 12 0.83 -28.83 -0.29
C LEU A 12 -0.53 -28.73 -1.01
N ILE A 13 -0.59 -27.93 -2.07
CA ILE A 13 -1.76 -27.78 -2.94
C ILE A 13 -1.39 -28.12 -4.40
N ASP A 14 -2.41 -28.56 -5.17
CA ASP A 14 -2.29 -28.72 -6.61
C ASP A 14 -2.78 -27.42 -7.31
N LEU A 15 -1.90 -26.78 -8.08
CA LEU A 15 -2.24 -25.57 -8.81
C LEU A 15 -3.27 -25.79 -9.92
N ASN A 16 -3.44 -27.05 -10.38
CA ASN A 16 -4.50 -27.42 -11.33
C ASN A 16 -5.90 -27.19 -10.77
N ASP A 17 -6.07 -27.14 -9.44
CA ASP A 17 -7.36 -26.84 -8.80
C ASP A 17 -7.71 -25.34 -8.85
N TYR A 18 -6.84 -24.51 -9.42
CA TYR A 18 -6.98 -23.06 -9.46
C TYR A 18 -6.97 -22.53 -10.89
N THR A 19 -7.60 -21.36 -11.07
CA THR A 19 -7.58 -20.60 -12.33
C THR A 19 -6.95 -19.26 -12.08
N LEU A 20 -5.99 -18.86 -12.92
CA LEU A 20 -5.37 -17.53 -12.87
C LEU A 20 -6.44 -16.45 -13.00
N SER A 21 -6.43 -15.50 -12.09
CA SER A 21 -7.39 -14.39 -12.04
C SER A 21 -6.74 -13.01 -12.09
N GLY A 22 -5.42 -12.94 -11.96
CA GLY A 22 -4.64 -11.71 -12.04
C GLY A 22 -3.18 -11.95 -11.74
N GLY A 23 -2.34 -10.96 -12.03
CA GLY A 23 -0.92 -10.97 -11.75
C GLY A 23 -0.39 -9.57 -11.53
N GLY A 24 0.72 -9.47 -10.82
CA GLY A 24 1.44 -8.23 -10.54
C GLY A 24 2.94 -8.48 -10.36
N LYS A 25 3.68 -7.44 -10.03
CA LYS A 25 5.15 -7.50 -9.86
C LYS A 25 5.60 -8.51 -8.78
N LEU A 26 4.78 -8.74 -7.75
CA LEU A 26 5.14 -9.54 -6.59
C LEU A 26 4.54 -10.95 -6.59
N GLY A 27 3.71 -11.29 -7.58
CA GLY A 27 3.11 -12.62 -7.67
C GLY A 27 1.83 -12.67 -8.47
N GLU A 28 1.22 -13.84 -8.45
CA GLU A 28 0.03 -14.18 -9.23
C GLU A 28 -1.15 -14.45 -8.28
N SER A 29 -2.34 -14.13 -8.72
CA SER A 29 -3.59 -14.40 -8.00
C SER A 29 -4.41 -15.44 -8.73
N TYR A 30 -4.91 -16.43 -8.02
CA TYR A 30 -5.70 -17.53 -8.55
C TYR A 30 -7.01 -17.69 -7.76
N VAL A 31 -8.06 -18.14 -8.42
CA VAL A 31 -9.33 -18.52 -7.79
C VAL A 31 -9.48 -20.03 -7.86
N HIS A 32 -9.90 -20.64 -6.75
CA HIS A 32 -10.11 -22.08 -6.70
C HIS A 32 -11.32 -22.48 -7.57
N ARG A 33 -11.17 -23.50 -8.44
CA ARG A 33 -12.14 -23.86 -9.49
C ARG A 33 -13.50 -24.29 -8.94
N THR A 34 -13.51 -25.05 -7.83
CA THR A 34 -14.73 -25.59 -7.23
C THR A 34 -15.17 -24.82 -5.99
N ASN A 35 -14.33 -23.92 -5.44
CA ASN A 35 -14.69 -23.05 -4.32
C ASN A 35 -14.35 -21.58 -4.64
N PRO A 36 -15.25 -20.84 -5.30
CA PRO A 36 -14.99 -19.48 -5.74
C PRO A 36 -14.75 -18.47 -4.60
N ASN A 37 -14.96 -18.89 -3.33
CA ASN A 37 -14.68 -18.07 -2.15
C ASN A 37 -13.23 -18.15 -1.68
N VAL A 38 -12.37 -18.91 -2.36
CA VAL A 38 -10.94 -19.05 -2.04
C VAL A 38 -10.11 -18.35 -3.12
N LEU A 39 -9.27 -17.42 -2.67
CA LEU A 39 -8.23 -16.76 -3.46
C LEU A 39 -6.87 -17.27 -3.00
N LEU A 40 -6.02 -17.64 -3.93
CA LEU A 40 -4.61 -17.93 -3.70
C LEU A 40 -3.77 -16.77 -4.25
N LYS A 41 -2.94 -16.15 -3.39
CA LYS A 41 -1.85 -15.27 -3.82
C LYS A 41 -0.56 -16.09 -3.82
N LEU A 42 0.05 -16.29 -4.99
CA LEU A 42 1.21 -17.18 -5.19
C LEU A 42 2.45 -16.35 -5.53
N TYR A 43 3.55 -16.61 -4.83
CA TYR A 43 4.80 -15.87 -4.96
C TYR A 43 5.81 -16.64 -5.83
N PRO A 44 6.65 -15.93 -6.62
CA PRO A 44 7.84 -16.54 -7.23
C PRO A 44 8.75 -17.19 -6.19
N GLN A 45 9.49 -18.25 -6.58
CA GLN A 45 10.36 -18.99 -5.65
C GLN A 45 11.39 -18.09 -4.93
N ASN A 46 11.96 -17.13 -5.63
CA ASN A 46 12.92 -16.18 -5.06
C ASN A 46 12.31 -15.16 -4.08
N LEU A 47 10.98 -15.13 -3.92
CA LEU A 47 10.24 -14.25 -3.03
C LEU A 47 9.57 -15.00 -1.84
N GLU A 48 10.01 -16.23 -1.54
CA GLU A 48 9.45 -17.03 -0.44
C GLU A 48 9.44 -16.27 0.90
N ALA A 49 10.56 -15.64 1.26
CA ALA A 49 10.65 -14.87 2.51
C ALA A 49 9.62 -13.74 2.57
N MET A 50 9.43 -13.03 1.46
CA MET A 50 8.42 -11.96 1.35
C MET A 50 7.00 -12.52 1.52
N GLY A 51 6.69 -13.65 0.90
CA GLY A 51 5.38 -14.29 1.04
C GLY A 51 5.08 -14.70 2.50
N ARG A 52 6.08 -15.19 3.24
CA ARG A 52 5.94 -15.52 4.67
C ARG A 52 5.71 -14.28 5.51
N GLU A 53 6.47 -13.22 5.29
CA GLU A 53 6.30 -11.93 6.00
C GLU A 53 4.93 -11.32 5.72
N GLU A 54 4.47 -11.36 4.47
CA GLU A 54 3.13 -10.87 4.12
C GLU A 54 2.03 -11.70 4.79
N TYR A 55 2.16 -13.02 4.85
CA TYR A 55 1.22 -13.88 5.56
C TYR A 55 1.12 -13.53 7.05
N GLU A 56 2.26 -13.41 7.74
CA GLU A 56 2.28 -13.04 9.16
C GLU A 56 1.67 -11.65 9.38
N ARG A 57 1.95 -10.72 8.48
CA ARG A 57 1.42 -9.36 8.51
C ARG A 57 -0.08 -9.33 8.28
N ALA A 58 -0.57 -10.04 7.27
CA ALA A 58 -2.00 -10.16 6.98
C ALA A 58 -2.78 -10.75 8.17
N CYS A 59 -2.25 -11.78 8.83
CA CYS A 59 -2.86 -12.33 10.05
C CYS A 59 -2.96 -11.28 11.16
N LYS A 60 -1.88 -10.55 11.44
CA LYS A 60 -1.86 -9.51 12.47
C LYS A 60 -2.79 -8.34 12.15
N VAL A 61 -2.86 -7.92 10.88
CA VAL A 61 -3.75 -6.84 10.44
C VAL A 61 -5.21 -7.25 10.59
N PHE A 62 -5.54 -8.48 10.21
CA PHE A 62 -6.90 -9.02 10.37
C PHE A 62 -7.28 -9.16 11.86
N GLU A 63 -6.37 -9.67 12.71
CA GLU A 63 -6.55 -9.75 14.17
C GLU A 63 -6.72 -8.37 14.83
N LEU A 64 -6.12 -7.33 14.26
CA LEU A 64 -6.26 -5.95 14.70
C LEU A 64 -7.65 -5.36 14.39
N GLY A 65 -8.45 -6.04 13.57
CA GLY A 65 -9.79 -5.62 13.16
C GLY A 65 -9.80 -4.61 12.00
N VAL A 66 -8.67 -4.45 11.30
CA VAL A 66 -8.63 -3.66 10.07
C VAL A 66 -9.44 -4.38 9.00
N PRO A 67 -10.40 -3.71 8.34
CA PRO A 67 -11.16 -4.32 7.25
C PRO A 67 -10.23 -4.78 6.12
N SER A 68 -10.01 -6.09 6.02
CA SER A 68 -9.08 -6.71 5.07
C SER A 68 -9.55 -8.11 4.70
N PRO A 69 -9.07 -8.71 3.59
CA PRO A 69 -9.34 -10.10 3.29
C PRO A 69 -8.89 -11.01 4.43
N GLU A 70 -9.77 -11.90 4.87
CA GLU A 70 -9.47 -12.88 5.92
C GLU A 70 -8.36 -13.83 5.44
N PRO A 71 -7.17 -13.86 6.09
CA PRO A 71 -6.10 -14.78 5.73
C PRO A 71 -6.44 -16.20 6.18
N GLY A 72 -6.29 -17.15 5.26
CA GLY A 72 -6.44 -18.57 5.54
C GLY A 72 -5.13 -19.23 5.94
N GLU A 73 -4.61 -20.11 5.06
CA GLU A 73 -3.40 -20.89 5.32
C GLU A 73 -2.25 -20.45 4.41
N LEU A 74 -1.03 -20.59 4.92
CA LEU A 74 0.18 -20.59 4.12
C LEU A 74 0.29 -21.95 3.42
N VAL A 75 0.51 -21.99 2.11
CA VAL A 75 0.51 -23.19 1.29
C VAL A 75 1.76 -23.28 0.43
N HIS A 76 2.08 -24.48 -0.07
CA HIS A 76 3.13 -24.71 -1.04
C HIS A 76 2.56 -25.41 -2.29
N THR A 77 3.12 -25.10 -3.44
CA THR A 77 2.85 -25.82 -4.70
C THR A 77 3.90 -26.89 -4.95
N GLY A 78 3.60 -27.84 -5.85
CA GLY A 78 4.53 -28.91 -6.21
C GLY A 78 5.84 -28.45 -6.84
N ASP A 79 5.87 -27.24 -7.41
CA ASP A 79 7.08 -26.60 -7.96
C ASP A 79 7.88 -25.79 -6.91
N GLY A 80 7.49 -25.88 -5.63
CA GLY A 80 8.21 -25.26 -4.52
C GLY A 80 7.90 -23.77 -4.27
N ARG A 81 6.90 -23.20 -4.92
CA ARG A 81 6.45 -21.83 -4.63
C ARG A 81 5.60 -21.78 -3.36
N ILE A 82 5.64 -20.66 -2.65
CA ILE A 82 4.79 -20.38 -1.51
C ILE A 82 3.57 -19.58 -1.93
N GLY A 83 2.43 -19.84 -1.28
CA GLY A 83 1.21 -19.07 -1.48
C GLY A 83 0.45 -18.82 -0.20
N ILE A 84 -0.42 -17.83 -0.23
CA ILE A 84 -1.34 -17.48 0.85
C ILE A 84 -2.75 -17.68 0.33
N LEU A 85 -3.53 -18.47 1.05
CA LEU A 85 -4.97 -18.55 0.82
C LEU A 85 -5.66 -17.40 1.54
N PHE A 86 -6.59 -16.75 0.87
CA PHE A 86 -7.46 -15.73 1.42
C PHE A 86 -8.93 -16.09 1.16
N LYS A 87 -9.80 -15.65 2.05
CA LYS A 87 -11.21 -15.59 1.74
C LYS A 87 -11.44 -14.54 0.64
N ARG A 88 -11.92 -14.99 -0.51
CA ARG A 88 -12.11 -14.14 -1.67
C ARG A 88 -13.25 -13.16 -1.42
N ILE A 89 -13.00 -11.89 -1.67
CA ILE A 89 -14.02 -10.84 -1.73
C ILE A 89 -14.57 -10.84 -3.16
N ALA A 90 -15.78 -11.36 -3.34
CA ALA A 90 -16.45 -11.39 -4.65
C ALA A 90 -17.14 -10.05 -4.93
N GLY A 91 -17.42 -9.76 -6.22
CA GLY A 91 -18.13 -8.55 -6.63
C GLY A 91 -17.44 -7.25 -6.22
N LYS A 92 -16.11 -7.28 -6.08
CA LYS A 92 -15.33 -6.13 -5.65
C LYS A 92 -14.98 -5.19 -6.79
N LYS A 93 -14.89 -3.89 -6.49
CA LYS A 93 -14.35 -2.85 -7.35
C LYS A 93 -13.37 -1.99 -6.55
N SER A 94 -12.21 -1.62 -7.10
CA SER A 94 -11.34 -0.62 -6.48
C SER A 94 -11.87 0.78 -6.69
N TYR A 95 -11.45 1.73 -5.83
CA TYR A 95 -11.80 3.13 -6.04
C TYR A 95 -11.24 3.69 -7.34
N ALA A 96 -10.05 3.25 -7.77
CA ALA A 96 -9.50 3.60 -9.07
C ALA A 96 -10.44 3.21 -10.22
N ARG A 97 -10.90 1.95 -10.22
CA ARG A 97 -11.85 1.47 -11.23
C ARG A 97 -13.22 2.15 -11.13
N ALA A 98 -13.69 2.42 -9.92
CA ALA A 98 -14.96 3.13 -9.71
C ALA A 98 -14.91 4.56 -10.26
N LEU A 99 -13.82 5.28 -10.03
CA LEU A 99 -13.60 6.62 -10.58
C LEU A 99 -13.53 6.61 -12.12
N ALA A 100 -12.93 5.56 -12.71
CA ALA A 100 -12.89 5.41 -14.16
C ALA A 100 -14.28 5.16 -14.76
N ASP A 101 -15.08 4.32 -14.10
CA ASP A 101 -16.42 3.93 -14.59
C ASP A 101 -17.50 4.97 -14.28
N ASN A 102 -17.41 5.68 -13.14
CA ASN A 102 -18.44 6.60 -12.65
C ASN A 102 -17.81 7.86 -12.03
N PRO A 103 -17.17 8.72 -12.83
CA PRO A 103 -16.47 9.92 -12.34
C PRO A 103 -17.40 10.94 -11.67
N GLU A 104 -18.72 10.90 -11.93
CA GLU A 104 -19.73 11.75 -11.29
C GLU A 104 -19.86 11.51 -9.77
N HIS A 105 -19.46 10.34 -9.26
CA HIS A 105 -19.45 10.01 -7.83
C HIS A 105 -18.13 10.38 -7.12
N LEU A 106 -17.26 11.14 -7.76
CA LEU A 106 -15.91 11.45 -7.26
C LEU A 106 -15.90 12.00 -5.82
N GLU A 107 -16.78 12.95 -5.52
CA GLU A 107 -16.84 13.56 -4.17
C GLU A 107 -17.25 12.53 -3.10
N GLU A 108 -18.20 11.64 -3.41
CA GLU A 108 -18.63 10.56 -2.52
C GLU A 108 -17.50 9.55 -2.27
N TYR A 109 -16.81 9.15 -3.35
CA TYR A 109 -15.67 8.24 -3.27
C TYR A 109 -14.52 8.85 -2.45
N ALA A 110 -14.21 10.12 -2.67
CA ALA A 110 -13.16 10.82 -1.92
C ALA A 110 -13.51 10.95 -0.43
N ALA A 111 -14.76 11.28 -0.10
CA ALA A 111 -15.22 11.37 1.28
C ALA A 111 -15.15 10.01 2.00
N THR A 112 -15.56 8.95 1.33
CA THR A 112 -15.53 7.60 1.90
C THR A 112 -14.10 7.10 2.06
N PHE A 113 -13.24 7.34 1.08
CA PHE A 113 -11.81 7.01 1.15
C PHE A 113 -11.12 7.75 2.30
N ALA A 114 -11.43 9.05 2.48
CA ALA A 114 -10.90 9.85 3.59
C ALA A 114 -11.37 9.33 4.96
N ARG A 115 -12.63 8.92 5.07
CA ARG A 115 -13.18 8.30 6.30
C ARG A 115 -12.43 7.02 6.64
N MET A 116 -12.26 6.11 5.68
CA MET A 116 -11.52 4.86 5.90
C MET A 116 -10.05 5.11 6.30
N SER A 117 -9.41 6.07 5.65
CA SER A 117 -8.03 6.46 5.98
C SER A 117 -7.93 7.02 7.41
N LYS A 118 -8.90 7.86 7.83
CA LYS A 118 -8.98 8.36 9.22
C LYS A 118 -9.20 7.23 10.24
N GLU A 119 -10.09 6.29 9.93
CA GLU A 119 -10.36 5.13 10.78
C GLU A 119 -9.10 4.27 10.96
N LEU A 120 -8.36 4.00 9.87
CA LEU A 120 -7.07 3.31 9.92
C LEU A 120 -6.07 4.09 10.78
N HIS A 121 -5.92 5.38 10.53
CA HIS A 121 -4.98 6.26 11.22
C HIS A 121 -5.40 6.54 12.69
N ALA A 122 -6.59 6.17 13.12
CA ALA A 122 -7.00 6.20 14.53
C ALA A 122 -6.52 4.97 15.32
N ILE A 123 -6.19 3.87 14.64
CA ILE A 123 -5.75 2.63 15.29
C ILE A 123 -4.33 2.81 15.85
N ARG A 124 -4.11 2.32 17.08
CA ARG A 124 -2.81 2.28 17.76
C ARG A 124 -2.46 0.83 18.08
N PRO A 125 -1.73 0.14 17.19
CA PRO A 125 -1.28 -1.22 17.47
C PRO A 125 -0.38 -1.27 18.69
N LYS A 126 -0.35 -2.43 19.35
CA LYS A 126 0.63 -2.65 20.43
C LYS A 126 2.05 -2.44 19.90
N ALA A 127 2.89 -1.77 20.68
CA ALA A 127 4.29 -1.51 20.31
C ALA A 127 5.01 -2.81 19.91
N GLY A 128 5.77 -2.78 18.82
CA GLY A 128 6.50 -3.92 18.28
C GLY A 128 5.66 -4.94 17.49
N THR A 129 4.35 -4.74 17.33
CA THR A 129 3.51 -5.63 16.50
C THR A 129 3.87 -5.50 15.02
N PHE A 130 4.10 -4.28 14.55
CA PHE A 130 4.48 -3.94 13.18
C PHE A 130 5.77 -3.13 13.13
N PRO A 131 6.51 -3.17 12.02
CA PRO A 131 7.69 -2.34 11.86
C PRO A 131 7.30 -0.85 11.83
N LYS A 132 8.23 0.02 12.23
CA LYS A 132 8.11 1.46 12.04
C LYS A 132 8.43 1.84 10.60
N ILE A 133 7.61 2.70 9.99
CA ILE A 133 7.82 3.20 8.61
C ILE A 133 9.21 3.85 8.44
N LYS A 134 9.68 4.59 9.43
CA LYS A 134 11.00 5.21 9.41
C LYS A 134 12.13 4.18 9.26
N TYR A 135 12.03 3.02 9.92
CA TYR A 135 13.04 1.96 9.79
C TYR A 135 13.00 1.32 8.40
N GLN A 136 11.81 1.09 7.84
CA GLN A 136 11.66 0.57 6.48
C GLN A 136 12.27 1.56 5.46
N TYR A 137 11.96 2.85 5.60
CA TYR A 137 12.49 3.89 4.71
C TYR A 137 14.01 4.01 4.83
N LYS A 138 14.55 4.03 6.05
CA LYS A 138 16.00 4.06 6.26
C LYS A 138 16.70 2.86 5.63
N ALA A 139 16.15 1.65 5.75
CA ALA A 139 16.68 0.45 5.11
C ALA A 139 16.65 0.58 3.57
N ALA A 140 15.55 1.06 3.00
CA ALA A 140 15.44 1.28 1.56
C ALA A 140 16.44 2.33 1.05
N ILE A 141 16.59 3.47 1.75
CA ILE A 141 17.57 4.53 1.42
C ILE A 141 19.01 4.00 1.48
N ALA A 142 19.36 3.22 2.47
CA ALA A 142 20.69 2.62 2.56
C ALA A 142 21.03 1.75 1.34
N LEU A 143 20.02 1.05 0.78
CA LEU A 143 20.15 0.19 -0.40
C LEU A 143 19.91 0.91 -1.74
N ASN A 144 19.52 2.19 -1.74
CA ASN A 144 19.27 2.94 -2.97
C ASN A 144 20.58 3.16 -3.75
N PRO A 145 20.73 2.63 -4.98
CA PRO A 145 21.98 2.76 -5.75
C PRO A 145 22.18 4.13 -6.40
N TYR A 146 21.13 4.96 -6.43
CA TYR A 146 21.10 6.26 -7.12
C TYR A 146 21.41 7.45 -6.21
N LEU A 147 21.61 7.20 -4.91
CA LEU A 147 22.05 8.20 -3.94
C LEU A 147 23.53 8.01 -3.62
N ASN A 148 24.30 9.09 -3.66
CA ASN A 148 25.68 9.07 -3.16
C ASN A 148 25.71 9.06 -1.62
N GLY A 149 26.90 8.87 -1.03
CA GLY A 149 27.06 8.77 0.42
C GLY A 149 26.58 10.01 1.18
N LYS A 150 26.89 11.21 0.67
CA LYS A 150 26.46 12.48 1.29
C LYS A 150 24.94 12.63 1.27
N GLU A 151 24.30 12.31 0.16
CA GLU A 151 22.83 12.32 0.04
C GLU A 151 22.19 11.31 0.99
N LYS A 152 22.68 10.07 1.05
CA LYS A 152 22.18 9.04 1.98
C LYS A 152 22.23 9.52 3.44
N GLU A 153 23.38 10.02 3.87
CA GLU A 153 23.54 10.54 5.23
C GLU A 153 22.57 11.70 5.54
N ALA A 154 22.41 12.64 4.62
CA ALA A 154 21.50 13.76 4.80
C ALA A 154 20.04 13.31 4.86
N VAL A 155 19.61 12.39 3.96
CA VAL A 155 18.26 11.82 3.98
C VAL A 155 18.01 11.03 5.26
N LEU A 156 18.96 10.22 5.72
CA LEU A 156 18.81 9.45 6.96
C LEU A 156 18.64 10.36 8.18
N ARG A 157 19.47 11.44 8.30
CA ARG A 157 19.30 12.46 9.35
C ARG A 157 17.93 13.15 9.25
N PHE A 158 17.50 13.47 8.04
CA PHE A 158 16.22 14.08 7.81
C PHE A 158 15.05 13.18 8.29
N ILE A 159 15.08 11.86 7.96
CA ILE A 159 14.09 10.88 8.45
C ILE A 159 14.08 10.84 9.98
N ASP A 160 15.24 10.88 10.63
CA ASP A 160 15.31 10.87 12.10
C ASP A 160 14.64 12.09 12.72
N GLY A 161 14.75 13.27 12.10
CA GLY A 161 14.12 14.52 12.53
C GLY A 161 12.60 14.61 12.31
N LEU A 162 12.02 13.74 11.47
CA LEU A 162 10.56 13.78 11.24
C LEU A 162 9.78 13.34 12.48
N PRO A 163 8.53 13.83 12.67
CA PRO A 163 7.64 13.34 13.71
C PRO A 163 7.47 11.82 13.65
N ASP A 164 7.43 11.17 14.82
CA ASP A 164 7.10 9.75 14.94
C ASP A 164 5.71 9.57 15.58
N ALA A 165 5.08 8.44 15.29
CA ALA A 165 3.80 8.05 15.88
C ALA A 165 3.66 6.53 15.88
N ASP A 166 2.72 6.03 16.71
CA ASP A 166 2.35 4.60 16.76
C ASP A 166 1.04 4.33 16.00
N THR A 167 0.71 5.17 15.04
CA THR A 167 -0.49 5.04 14.21
C THR A 167 -0.32 3.91 13.22
N ALA A 168 -1.38 3.11 13.01
CA ALA A 168 -1.43 2.15 11.93
C ALA A 168 -1.39 2.86 10.57
N LEU A 169 -0.56 2.37 9.68
CA LEU A 169 -0.39 2.84 8.31
C LEU A 169 -0.58 1.69 7.33
N HIS A 170 -1.16 1.98 6.19
CA HIS A 170 -1.20 1.05 5.06
C HIS A 170 0.21 0.77 4.50
N GLY A 171 1.03 1.81 4.43
CA GLY A 171 2.38 1.79 3.86
C GLY A 171 2.42 1.97 2.33
N ASP A 172 1.28 1.73 1.66
CA ASP A 172 1.08 1.95 0.22
C ASP A 172 -0.37 2.40 -0.07
N LEU A 173 -0.81 3.48 0.58
CA LEU A 173 -2.18 3.96 0.51
C LEU A 173 -2.47 4.66 -0.82
N HIS A 174 -3.38 4.10 -1.61
CA HIS A 174 -3.85 4.69 -2.87
C HIS A 174 -5.19 4.11 -3.34
N GLN A 175 -5.81 4.71 -4.38
CA GLN A 175 -7.15 4.36 -4.86
C GLN A 175 -7.27 2.91 -5.36
N GLY A 176 -6.17 2.28 -5.74
CA GLY A 176 -6.13 0.87 -6.15
C GLY A 176 -6.20 -0.10 -4.96
N ASN A 177 -5.79 0.32 -3.76
CA ASN A 177 -5.61 -0.53 -2.58
C ASN A 177 -6.78 -0.48 -1.59
N ILE A 178 -7.85 0.25 -1.91
CA ILE A 178 -9.14 0.12 -1.23
C ILE A 178 -10.17 -0.38 -2.22
N ILE A 179 -10.86 -1.43 -1.85
CA ILE A 179 -11.96 -2.03 -2.62
C ILE A 179 -13.26 -1.93 -1.84
N PHE A 180 -14.36 -1.91 -2.58
CA PHE A 180 -15.70 -2.04 -2.01
C PHE A 180 -16.50 -3.08 -2.79
N THR A 181 -17.53 -3.61 -2.13
CA THR A 181 -18.44 -4.61 -2.65
C THR A 181 -19.82 -4.00 -2.89
N GLU A 182 -20.65 -4.67 -3.67
CA GLU A 182 -22.02 -4.22 -3.97
C GLU A 182 -22.89 -4.01 -2.72
N ASP A 183 -22.62 -4.73 -1.62
CA ASP A 183 -23.28 -4.56 -0.32
C ASP A 183 -22.67 -3.40 0.52
N GLY A 184 -21.79 -2.60 -0.07
CA GLY A 184 -21.22 -1.39 0.53
C GLY A 184 -20.08 -1.63 1.53
N LYS A 185 -19.63 -2.88 1.73
CA LYS A 185 -18.46 -3.17 2.56
C LYS A 185 -17.17 -2.73 1.87
N GLN A 186 -16.22 -2.26 2.65
CA GLN A 186 -14.96 -1.74 2.17
C GLN A 186 -13.79 -2.46 2.84
N TYR A 187 -12.72 -2.67 2.08
CA TYR A 187 -11.56 -3.43 2.55
C TYR A 187 -10.27 -2.81 2.02
N PHE A 188 -9.26 -2.76 2.87
CA PHE A 188 -7.88 -2.53 2.45
C PHE A 188 -7.32 -3.83 1.86
N ILE A 189 -6.60 -3.73 0.76
CA ILE A 189 -5.89 -4.85 0.14
C ILE A 189 -4.42 -4.51 -0.06
N ASP A 190 -3.60 -5.50 -0.37
CA ASP A 190 -2.14 -5.35 -0.55
C ASP A 190 -1.43 -4.73 0.67
N LEU A 191 -1.57 -5.42 1.79
CA LEU A 191 -1.09 -4.99 3.11
C LEU A 191 0.38 -5.41 3.38
N SER A 192 1.15 -5.70 2.33
CA SER A 192 2.54 -6.13 2.44
C SER A 192 3.46 -5.10 3.09
N GLU A 193 3.14 -3.82 2.97
CA GLU A 193 3.89 -2.71 3.58
C GLU A 193 3.26 -2.16 4.88
N PHE A 194 2.22 -2.81 5.41
CA PHE A 194 1.54 -2.34 6.62
C PHE A 194 2.53 -2.15 7.79
N CYS A 195 2.45 -1.01 8.45
CA CYS A 195 3.45 -0.58 9.41
C CYS A 195 2.87 0.41 10.44
N THR A 196 3.72 1.04 11.25
CA THR A 196 3.33 2.13 12.15
C THR A 196 4.15 3.39 11.91
N GLY A 197 3.53 4.55 12.11
CA GLY A 197 4.20 5.85 11.96
C GLY A 197 3.24 7.02 11.94
N SER A 198 3.73 8.18 11.52
CA SER A 198 2.89 9.35 11.28
C SER A 198 1.98 9.14 10.05
N PRO A 199 0.69 9.47 10.12
CA PRO A 199 -0.22 9.41 8.97
C PRO A 199 0.28 10.15 7.73
N LEU A 200 1.16 11.13 7.90
CA LEU A 200 1.71 11.91 6.80
C LEU A 200 2.50 11.06 5.80
N PHE A 201 3.00 9.88 6.19
CA PHE A 201 3.64 8.95 5.26
C PHE A 201 2.63 8.38 4.26
N ASP A 202 1.49 7.85 4.71
CA ASP A 202 0.43 7.36 3.83
C ASP A 202 -0.13 8.46 2.93
N LEU A 203 -0.35 9.66 3.49
CA LEU A 203 -0.84 10.80 2.74
C LEU A 203 0.17 11.32 1.71
N GLY A 204 1.47 11.23 2.01
CA GLY A 204 2.55 11.54 1.07
C GLY A 204 2.56 10.58 -0.12
N ILE A 205 2.34 9.27 0.11
CA ILE A 205 2.21 8.27 -0.96
C ILE A 205 1.03 8.63 -1.86
N MET A 206 -0.13 8.91 -1.27
CA MET A 206 -1.33 9.28 -2.01
C MET A 206 -1.14 10.56 -2.84
N MET A 207 -0.43 11.56 -2.30
CA MET A 207 -0.11 12.79 -3.04
C MET A 207 0.75 12.52 -4.29
N ILE A 208 1.74 11.63 -4.23
CA ILE A 208 2.55 11.26 -5.39
C ILE A 208 1.66 10.76 -6.51
N GLN A 209 0.82 9.80 -6.20
CA GLN A 209 0.02 9.10 -7.17
C GLN A 209 -1.03 9.99 -7.82
N THR A 210 -1.56 10.96 -7.08
CA THR A 210 -2.60 11.86 -7.58
C THR A 210 -2.09 13.17 -8.18
N CYS A 211 -0.82 13.55 -7.92
CA CYS A 211 -0.31 14.86 -8.31
C CYS A 211 0.98 14.81 -9.14
N TRP A 212 1.76 13.73 -9.03
CA TRP A 212 3.12 13.71 -9.58
C TRP A 212 3.42 12.54 -10.51
N LEU A 213 2.51 11.56 -10.64
CA LEU A 213 2.66 10.56 -11.69
C LEU A 213 2.46 11.22 -13.05
N PRO A 214 3.27 10.84 -14.07
CA PRO A 214 2.98 11.17 -15.46
C PRO A 214 1.60 10.65 -15.87
N GLU A 215 0.89 11.38 -16.73
CA GLU A 215 -0.46 11.02 -17.13
C GLU A 215 -0.55 9.62 -17.75
N GLU A 216 0.48 9.20 -18.47
CA GLU A 216 0.56 7.87 -19.08
C GLU A 216 0.63 6.78 -18.01
N GLU A 217 1.47 6.95 -16.98
CA GLU A 217 1.58 6.03 -15.84
C GLU A 217 0.25 5.98 -15.04
N GLU A 218 -0.42 7.13 -14.84
CA GLU A 218 -1.71 7.22 -14.16
C GLU A 218 -2.79 6.43 -14.90
N ARG A 219 -2.86 6.58 -16.24
CA ARG A 219 -3.80 5.82 -17.07
C ARG A 219 -3.51 4.32 -17.08
N GLU A 220 -2.25 3.94 -17.11
CA GLU A 220 -1.83 2.53 -17.08
C GLU A 220 -2.17 1.86 -15.74
N LEU A 221 -1.85 2.53 -14.62
CA LEU A 221 -1.98 1.95 -13.28
C LEU A 221 -3.42 2.04 -12.74
N TYR A 222 -4.10 3.16 -12.95
CA TYR A 222 -5.39 3.45 -12.31
C TYR A 222 -6.55 3.59 -13.30
N HIS A 223 -6.30 3.60 -14.61
CA HIS A 223 -7.30 3.75 -15.68
C HIS A 223 -8.06 5.08 -15.64
N ILE A 224 -7.54 6.09 -14.95
CA ILE A 224 -8.10 7.43 -14.84
C ILE A 224 -7.14 8.47 -15.42
N GLY A 225 -7.67 9.61 -15.84
CA GLY A 225 -6.86 10.73 -16.31
C GLY A 225 -6.36 11.59 -15.15
N LEU A 226 -5.30 12.35 -15.40
CA LEU A 226 -4.67 13.22 -14.40
C LEU A 226 -5.64 14.26 -13.81
N ASP A 227 -6.58 14.80 -14.60
CA ASP A 227 -7.57 15.75 -14.10
C ASP A 227 -8.53 15.11 -13.10
N THR A 228 -8.95 13.86 -13.33
CA THR A 228 -9.78 13.11 -12.39
C THR A 228 -9.00 12.83 -11.10
N SER A 229 -7.73 12.42 -11.19
CA SER A 229 -6.87 12.22 -10.03
C SER A 229 -6.67 13.49 -9.21
N LYS A 230 -6.41 14.62 -9.84
CA LYS A 230 -6.28 15.92 -9.17
C LYS A 230 -7.60 16.37 -8.51
N ALA A 231 -8.72 16.16 -9.18
CA ALA A 231 -10.04 16.46 -8.61
C ALA A 231 -10.33 15.58 -7.40
N PHE A 232 -10.04 14.28 -7.48
CA PHE A 232 -10.15 13.34 -6.37
C PHE A 232 -9.26 13.75 -5.19
N TRP A 233 -8.01 14.12 -5.44
CA TRP A 233 -7.10 14.60 -4.41
C TRP A 233 -7.64 15.85 -3.70
N LYS A 234 -8.14 16.83 -4.45
CA LYS A 234 -8.74 18.03 -3.87
C LYS A 234 -9.94 17.72 -2.99
N ALA A 235 -10.82 16.82 -3.43
CA ALA A 235 -11.98 16.38 -2.65
C ALA A 235 -11.55 15.60 -1.40
N PHE A 236 -10.55 14.70 -1.54
CA PHE A 236 -9.98 13.95 -0.42
C PHE A 236 -9.36 14.89 0.63
N VAL A 237 -8.57 15.88 0.23
CA VAL A 237 -7.96 16.83 1.17
C VAL A 237 -9.02 17.54 2.01
N ARG A 238 -10.09 18.03 1.39
CA ARG A 238 -11.21 18.66 2.13
C ARG A 238 -11.87 17.68 3.10
N ALA A 239 -12.09 16.44 2.66
CA ALA A 239 -12.73 15.42 3.50
C ALA A 239 -11.81 14.94 4.64
N TYR A 240 -10.51 14.85 4.41
CA TYR A 240 -9.55 14.38 5.41
C TYR A 240 -9.11 15.47 6.39
N PHE A 241 -8.75 16.67 5.93
CA PHE A 241 -8.22 17.75 6.77
C PHE A 241 -9.29 18.76 7.23
N GLY A 242 -10.44 18.78 6.59
CA GLY A 242 -11.54 19.71 6.84
C GLY A 242 -11.87 20.57 5.62
N PRO A 243 -13.09 21.15 5.57
CA PRO A 243 -13.57 21.88 4.40
C PRO A 243 -12.75 23.11 4.03
N ASP A 244 -12.12 23.73 5.03
CA ASP A 244 -11.32 24.96 4.88
C ASP A 244 -9.82 24.68 4.67
N ALA A 245 -9.42 23.40 4.53
CA ALA A 245 -8.02 23.02 4.34
C ALA A 245 -7.47 23.60 3.02
N SER A 246 -6.37 24.33 3.13
CA SER A 246 -5.63 24.85 1.98
C SER A 246 -4.90 23.69 1.29
N LEU A 247 -5.22 23.45 0.01
CA LEU A 247 -4.57 22.42 -0.79
C LEU A 247 -3.06 22.65 -0.88
N GLU A 248 -2.64 23.90 -1.05
CA GLU A 248 -1.23 24.28 -1.15
C GLU A 248 -0.47 24.01 0.16
N GLU A 249 -1.03 24.39 1.32
CA GLU A 249 -0.42 24.13 2.62
C GLU A 249 -0.30 22.64 2.91
N VAL A 250 -1.37 21.86 2.62
CA VAL A 250 -1.34 20.40 2.78
C VAL A 250 -0.28 19.78 1.87
N GLN A 251 -0.19 20.18 0.60
CA GLN A 251 0.84 19.68 -0.31
C GLN A 251 2.25 20.06 0.15
N ALA A 252 2.45 21.27 0.65
CA ALA A 252 3.73 21.70 1.23
C ALA A 252 4.13 20.84 2.43
N GLN A 253 3.18 20.56 3.33
CA GLN A 253 3.38 19.68 4.48
C GLN A 253 3.73 18.23 4.08
N LEU A 254 3.10 17.70 3.04
CA LEU A 254 3.26 16.32 2.61
C LEU A 254 4.47 16.09 1.68
N ARG A 255 5.00 17.13 1.05
CA ARG A 255 6.11 17.06 0.10
C ARG A 255 7.33 16.28 0.63
N PRO A 256 7.79 16.47 1.88
CA PRO A 256 8.88 15.68 2.42
C PRO A 256 8.63 14.16 2.40
N TYR A 257 7.44 13.75 2.80
CA TYR A 257 7.03 12.34 2.86
C TYR A 257 6.91 11.73 1.47
N ALA A 258 6.39 12.51 0.52
CA ALA A 258 6.31 12.14 -0.88
C ALA A 258 7.71 11.92 -1.49
N PHE A 259 8.65 12.84 -1.29
CA PHE A 259 10.03 12.68 -1.74
C PHE A 259 10.69 11.44 -1.15
N LEU A 260 10.51 11.20 0.14
CA LEU A 260 11.04 10.00 0.79
C LEU A 260 10.46 8.72 0.17
N ARG A 261 9.15 8.67 -0.10
CA ARG A 261 8.55 7.50 -0.78
C ARG A 261 9.16 7.29 -2.16
N ILE A 262 9.30 8.33 -2.96
CA ILE A 262 9.95 8.24 -4.28
C ILE A 262 11.34 7.61 -4.16
N LEU A 263 12.16 8.09 -3.23
CA LEU A 263 13.50 7.55 -3.00
C LEU A 263 13.49 6.07 -2.59
N THR A 264 12.49 5.61 -1.83
CA THR A 264 12.40 4.22 -1.41
C THR A 264 12.06 3.27 -2.55
N ILE A 265 11.35 3.74 -3.57
CA ILE A 265 10.91 2.92 -4.71
C ILE A 265 11.83 3.00 -5.94
N GLU A 266 12.75 3.97 -6.02
CA GLU A 266 13.66 4.13 -7.18
C GLU A 266 14.39 2.84 -7.57
N ARG A 267 14.83 2.06 -6.57
CA ARG A 267 15.50 0.79 -6.83
C ARG A 267 14.59 -0.21 -7.54
N SER A 268 13.31 -0.28 -7.19
CA SER A 268 12.34 -1.16 -7.84
C SER A 268 11.86 -0.64 -9.19
N LEU A 269 11.95 0.67 -9.41
CA LEU A 269 11.72 1.32 -10.70
C LEU A 269 12.89 1.14 -11.68
N GLY A 270 14.09 0.81 -11.17
CA GLY A 270 15.29 0.66 -11.98
C GLY A 270 15.88 1.97 -12.49
N SER A 271 15.40 3.12 -12.03
CA SER A 271 15.83 4.45 -12.45
C SER A 271 15.65 5.50 -11.36
N PRO A 272 16.54 6.53 -11.29
CA PRO A 272 16.38 7.65 -10.38
C PRO A 272 15.32 8.64 -10.90
N ARG A 273 14.61 9.27 -10.01
CA ARG A 273 13.72 10.40 -10.30
C ARG A 273 14.48 11.71 -10.11
N MET A 274 15.17 12.13 -11.18
CA MET A 274 16.07 13.30 -11.14
C MET A 274 15.33 14.61 -10.97
N GLU A 275 14.07 14.70 -11.38
CA GLU A 275 13.21 15.88 -11.30
C GLU A 275 12.95 16.34 -9.86
N ILE A 276 13.00 15.44 -8.88
CA ILE A 276 12.81 15.81 -7.47
C ILE A 276 14.11 16.24 -6.78
N ARG A 277 15.28 15.96 -7.35
CA ARG A 277 16.59 16.16 -6.68
C ARG A 277 16.84 17.61 -6.23
N PRO A 278 16.59 18.65 -7.03
CA PRO A 278 16.81 20.02 -6.59
C PRO A 278 16.02 20.40 -5.35
N ALA A 279 14.70 20.09 -5.35
CA ALA A 279 13.83 20.37 -4.21
C ALA A 279 14.12 19.47 -3.00
N LEU A 280 14.58 18.24 -3.23
CA LEU A 280 15.05 17.35 -2.17
C LEU A 280 16.31 17.92 -1.51
N HIS A 281 17.31 18.37 -2.30
CA HIS A 281 18.56 18.92 -1.76
C HIS A 281 18.31 20.17 -0.92
N GLU A 282 17.42 21.06 -1.37
CA GLU A 282 16.97 22.21 -0.57
C GLU A 282 16.36 21.75 0.77
N LEU A 283 15.49 20.74 0.73
CA LEU A 283 14.79 20.20 1.91
C LEU A 283 15.76 19.59 2.94
N ILE A 284 16.79 18.87 2.49
CA ILE A 284 17.76 18.18 3.35
C ILE A 284 19.05 18.96 3.60
N GLY A 285 19.15 20.17 3.08
CA GLY A 285 20.26 21.13 3.33
C GLY A 285 21.60 20.73 2.72
N ILE A 286 21.62 20.29 1.45
CA ILE A 286 22.85 19.93 0.70
C ILE A 286 22.89 20.54 -0.68
#